data_827e1af410b8a48729fd3c5b4929d223
#
_entry.id   827e1af410b8a48729fd3c5b4929d223
#
_cell.length_a   1.000
_cell.length_b   1.000
_cell.length_c   1.000
_cell.angle_alpha   90.00
_cell.angle_beta   90.00
_cell.angle_gamma   90.00
#
_symmetry.space_group_name_H-M   'P 1'
#
loop_
_entity.id
_entity.type
_entity.pdbx_description
1 polymer ?
#
loop_
_entity_poly.entity_id
_entity_poly.type
_entity_poly.pdbx_seq_one_letter_code
_entity_poly.pdbx_strand_id
1 'polypeptide(L)'
;MTDRISLEKEAIAFSDANAPHPRIYELAPEEGRALLEEVQGSPVNKYSVDIEDLMVDTGEWGKINIRFVRPEGNIDKLPVIFYIHGAGWVFGSAQTHDKLIRELAVRTNSVVVFPEYSRSPEAKYPTAIEQNYAVLQQLNKLAKSKNLDLENLIVAGDSVGGNMATVMTILTKERKGLPISKQLLYYPVTNADFDTDSYHEFGENYFLTREGMMWFWDQYTTNEEERAEIT
;
A
#
# COMPACT_ATOMS: atom_id res chain seq x y z
N MET A 1 24.80 -22.53 7.96
CA MET A 1 23.52 -21.95 8.42
C MET A 1 23.89 -20.56 8.92
N THR A 2 23.55 -19.51 8.19
CA THR A 2 23.67 -18.16 8.71
C THR A 2 22.70 -18.04 9.87
N ASP A 3 23.20 -17.65 11.06
CA ASP A 3 22.36 -17.44 12.23
C ASP A 3 21.36 -16.32 11.91
N ARG A 4 20.08 -16.69 11.72
CA ARG A 4 19.00 -15.71 11.64
C ARG A 4 18.93 -14.97 12.98
N ILE A 5 18.64 -13.65 12.92
CA ILE A 5 18.24 -12.96 14.15
C ILE A 5 17.00 -13.62 14.75
N SER A 6 16.82 -13.47 16.05
CA SER A 6 15.65 -14.03 16.74
C SER A 6 14.39 -13.35 16.25
N LEU A 7 13.53 -14.11 15.56
CA LEU A 7 12.20 -13.71 15.10
C LEU A 7 11.12 -14.34 15.96
N GLU A 8 9.95 -13.75 15.98
CA GLU A 8 8.74 -14.38 16.53
C GLU A 8 8.47 -15.72 15.83
N LYS A 9 7.97 -16.70 16.58
CA LYS A 9 7.73 -18.06 16.08
C LYS A 9 6.86 -18.10 14.81
N GLU A 10 5.83 -17.27 14.78
CA GLU A 10 4.91 -17.15 13.66
C GLU A 10 5.59 -16.53 12.43
N ALA A 11 6.48 -15.57 12.63
CA ALA A 11 7.27 -14.96 11.56
C ALA A 11 8.27 -15.95 10.95
N ILE A 12 8.90 -16.78 11.79
CA ILE A 12 9.78 -17.86 11.32
C ILE A 12 8.98 -18.86 10.48
N ALA A 13 7.84 -19.35 11.01
CA ALA A 13 6.99 -20.31 10.32
C ALA A 13 6.50 -19.78 8.97
N PHE A 14 6.11 -18.50 8.91
CA PHE A 14 5.69 -17.85 7.67
C PHE A 14 6.86 -17.75 6.67
N SER A 15 8.03 -17.31 7.12
CA SER A 15 9.22 -17.21 6.27
C SER A 15 9.62 -18.58 5.72
N ASP A 16 9.63 -19.62 6.55
CA ASP A 16 10.03 -20.98 6.14
C ASP A 16 9.00 -21.58 5.16
N ALA A 17 7.72 -21.32 5.36
CA ALA A 17 6.67 -21.79 4.46
C ALA A 17 6.74 -21.15 3.05
N ASN A 18 7.29 -19.94 2.96
CA ASN A 18 7.44 -19.19 1.70
C ASN A 18 8.86 -19.23 1.11
N ALA A 19 9.79 -19.97 1.74
CA ALA A 19 11.16 -20.11 1.24
C ALA A 19 11.30 -21.03 0.00
N PRO A 20 10.47 -22.10 -0.20
CA PRO A 20 10.57 -22.95 -1.38
C PRO A 20 10.26 -22.20 -2.68
N HIS A 21 10.93 -22.63 -3.76
CA HIS A 21 10.62 -22.14 -5.12
C HIS A 21 9.43 -22.87 -5.75
N PRO A 22 8.66 -22.21 -6.65
CA PRO A 22 8.85 -20.82 -7.06
C PRO A 22 8.41 -19.84 -5.98
N ARG A 23 9.18 -18.78 -5.76
CA ARG A 23 8.78 -17.66 -4.92
C ARG A 23 7.77 -16.78 -5.66
N ILE A 24 7.02 -15.97 -4.94
CA ILE A 24 5.95 -15.16 -5.52
C ILE A 24 6.42 -14.25 -6.68
N TYR A 25 7.64 -13.74 -6.62
CA TYR A 25 8.21 -12.89 -7.68
C TYR A 25 8.78 -13.68 -8.87
N GLU A 26 8.82 -15.02 -8.80
CA GLU A 26 9.19 -15.90 -9.91
C GLU A 26 7.96 -16.35 -10.71
N LEU A 27 6.76 -16.07 -10.21
CA LEU A 27 5.50 -16.32 -10.89
C LEU A 27 5.16 -15.19 -11.87
N ALA A 28 4.29 -15.48 -12.83
CA ALA A 28 3.67 -14.39 -13.58
C ALA A 28 2.91 -13.47 -12.62
N PRO A 29 2.90 -12.14 -12.86
CA PRO A 29 2.24 -11.19 -11.94
C PRO A 29 0.80 -11.55 -11.58
N GLU A 30 0.03 -12.05 -12.54
CA GLU A 30 -1.37 -12.50 -12.33
C GLU A 30 -1.46 -13.70 -11.40
N GLU A 31 -0.56 -14.67 -11.54
CA GLU A 31 -0.50 -15.85 -10.67
C GLU A 31 -0.11 -15.47 -9.25
N GLY A 32 0.89 -14.59 -9.11
CA GLY A 32 1.30 -14.07 -7.80
C GLY A 32 0.20 -13.28 -7.10
N ARG A 33 -0.60 -12.49 -7.85
CA ARG A 33 -1.77 -11.79 -7.32
C ARG A 33 -2.82 -12.77 -6.81
N ALA A 34 -3.15 -13.79 -7.61
CA ALA A 34 -4.13 -14.81 -7.23
C ALA A 34 -3.69 -15.57 -5.98
N LEU A 35 -2.42 -15.98 -5.91
CA LEU A 35 -1.85 -16.66 -4.75
C LEU A 35 -1.94 -15.78 -3.48
N LEU A 36 -1.59 -14.50 -3.57
CA LEU A 36 -1.67 -13.60 -2.43
C LEU A 36 -3.10 -13.40 -1.96
N GLU A 37 -4.05 -13.27 -2.88
CA GLU A 37 -5.47 -13.15 -2.55
C GLU A 37 -6.02 -14.42 -1.89
N GLU A 38 -5.60 -15.60 -2.34
CA GLU A 38 -5.96 -16.88 -1.72
C GLU A 38 -5.43 -16.96 -0.27
N VAL A 39 -4.15 -16.66 -0.06
CA VAL A 39 -3.52 -16.69 1.27
C VAL A 39 -4.20 -15.71 2.23
N GLN A 40 -4.46 -14.49 1.78
CA GLN A 40 -5.11 -13.44 2.57
C GLN A 40 -6.64 -13.62 2.66
N GLY A 41 -7.23 -14.41 1.78
CA GLY A 41 -8.64 -14.75 1.77
C GLY A 41 -9.07 -15.77 2.83
N SER A 42 -8.13 -16.35 3.58
CA SER A 42 -8.41 -17.32 4.64
C SER A 42 -9.41 -16.77 5.67
N PRO A 43 -10.34 -17.60 6.17
CA PRO A 43 -11.32 -17.16 7.16
C PRO A 43 -10.66 -16.62 8.43
N VAL A 44 -10.85 -15.35 8.70
CA VAL A 44 -10.38 -14.68 9.93
C VAL A 44 -11.48 -13.79 10.48
N ASN A 45 -11.46 -13.54 11.76
CA ASN A 45 -12.39 -12.59 12.36
C ASN A 45 -12.12 -11.18 11.82
N LYS A 46 -13.17 -10.53 11.32
CA LYS A 46 -13.14 -9.16 10.80
C LYS A 46 -14.24 -8.34 11.46
N TYR A 47 -13.97 -7.06 11.70
CA TYR A 47 -15.02 -6.14 12.16
C TYR A 47 -16.09 -5.95 11.09
N SER A 48 -17.33 -5.80 11.53
CA SER A 48 -18.43 -5.28 10.69
C SER A 48 -18.16 -3.81 10.38
N VAL A 49 -18.33 -3.44 9.12
CA VAL A 49 -18.11 -2.08 8.60
C VAL A 49 -19.04 -1.81 7.43
N ASP A 50 -19.29 -0.54 7.17
CA ASP A 50 -19.90 -0.11 5.92
C ASP A 50 -18.83 0.07 4.86
N ILE A 51 -19.03 -0.54 3.69
CA ILE A 51 -18.13 -0.45 2.55
C ILE A 51 -18.87 0.21 1.39
N GLU A 52 -18.19 1.16 0.76
CA GLU A 52 -18.66 1.77 -0.48
C GLU A 52 -17.51 1.87 -1.47
N ASP A 53 -17.72 1.37 -2.67
CA ASP A 53 -16.77 1.47 -3.78
C ASP A 53 -17.21 2.59 -4.74
N LEU A 54 -16.27 3.41 -5.17
CA LEU A 54 -16.50 4.52 -6.09
C LEU A 54 -15.43 4.56 -7.18
N MET A 55 -15.85 4.59 -8.44
CA MET A 55 -14.94 4.81 -9.57
C MET A 55 -14.58 6.29 -9.66
N VAL A 56 -13.29 6.61 -9.65
CA VAL A 56 -12.75 7.96 -9.71
C VAL A 56 -11.93 8.14 -10.98
N ASP A 57 -12.17 9.25 -11.67
CA ASP A 57 -11.39 9.66 -12.82
C ASP A 57 -10.17 10.44 -12.35
N THR A 58 -8.97 9.96 -12.67
CA THR A 58 -7.69 10.56 -12.30
C THR A 58 -7.04 11.34 -13.44
N GLY A 59 -7.83 11.70 -14.46
CA GLY A 59 -7.38 12.45 -15.63
C GLY A 59 -6.61 11.56 -16.61
N GLU A 60 -5.44 12.02 -17.03
CA GLU A 60 -4.58 11.26 -17.96
C GLU A 60 -4.12 9.90 -17.42
N TRP A 61 -4.19 9.70 -16.12
CA TRP A 61 -3.81 8.47 -15.45
C TRP A 61 -4.94 7.42 -15.40
N GLY A 62 -6.10 7.71 -16.03
CA GLY A 62 -7.21 6.78 -16.16
C GLY A 62 -8.20 6.82 -14.99
N LYS A 63 -8.95 5.72 -14.84
CA LYS A 63 -9.96 5.58 -13.78
C LYS A 63 -9.58 4.44 -12.86
N ILE A 64 -9.70 4.67 -11.58
CA ILE A 64 -9.46 3.63 -10.56
C ILE A 64 -10.64 3.56 -9.60
N ASN A 65 -10.82 2.39 -8.99
CA ASN A 65 -11.75 2.23 -7.89
C ASN A 65 -11.13 2.76 -6.59
N ILE A 66 -11.93 3.42 -5.78
CA ILE A 66 -11.58 3.75 -4.39
C ILE A 66 -12.60 3.12 -3.46
N ARG A 67 -12.12 2.50 -2.40
CA ARG A 67 -12.97 1.90 -1.37
C ARG A 67 -13.02 2.79 -0.14
N PHE A 68 -14.23 3.15 0.30
CA PHE A 68 -14.48 3.75 1.60
C PHE A 68 -14.85 2.65 2.59
N VAL A 69 -14.19 2.64 3.74
CA VAL A 69 -14.49 1.73 4.85
C VAL A 69 -14.77 2.55 6.10
N ARG A 70 -15.92 2.35 6.69
CA ARG A 70 -16.44 3.12 7.82
C ARG A 70 -16.92 2.18 8.91
N PRO A 71 -16.80 2.51 10.21
CA PRO A 71 -17.46 1.74 11.27
C PRO A 71 -18.95 1.60 10.98
N GLU A 72 -19.49 0.39 11.13
CA GLU A 72 -20.88 0.04 10.77
C GLU A 72 -21.89 0.99 11.41
N GLY A 73 -22.79 1.52 10.59
CA GLY A 73 -23.86 2.42 11.00
C GLY A 73 -23.42 3.81 11.47
N ASN A 74 -22.12 4.13 11.43
CA ASN A 74 -21.63 5.45 11.84
C ASN A 74 -21.74 6.45 10.70
N ILE A 75 -22.59 7.47 10.86
CA ILE A 75 -22.83 8.54 9.88
C ILE A 75 -22.14 9.86 10.23
N ASP A 76 -21.41 9.92 11.32
CA ASP A 76 -20.73 11.14 11.78
C ASP A 76 -19.64 11.61 10.79
N LYS A 77 -19.25 12.87 10.93
CA LYS A 77 -18.06 13.40 10.28
C LYS A 77 -16.81 12.84 10.97
N LEU A 78 -16.09 11.95 10.29
CA LEU A 78 -14.96 11.22 10.87
C LEU A 78 -13.61 11.62 10.26
N PRO A 79 -12.50 11.53 11.04
CA PRO A 79 -11.15 11.60 10.52
C PRO A 79 -10.95 10.65 9.32
N VAL A 80 -10.00 10.99 8.46
CA VAL A 80 -9.72 10.22 7.25
C VAL A 80 -8.35 9.57 7.33
N ILE A 81 -8.29 8.28 7.08
CA ILE A 81 -7.04 7.55 6.81
C ILE A 81 -7.02 7.21 5.31
N PHE A 82 -6.21 7.95 4.56
CA PHE A 82 -5.92 7.64 3.16
C PHE A 82 -4.84 6.55 3.15
N TYR A 83 -5.26 5.31 2.93
CA TYR A 83 -4.39 4.14 3.03
C TYR A 83 -3.94 3.65 1.66
N ILE A 84 -2.64 3.63 1.42
CA ILE A 84 -2.01 3.13 0.20
C ILE A 84 -1.37 1.78 0.52
N HIS A 85 -1.79 0.74 -0.20
CA HIS A 85 -1.34 -0.61 0.08
C HIS A 85 0.08 -0.90 -0.45
N GLY A 86 0.73 -1.84 0.19
CA GLY A 86 2.03 -2.36 -0.18
C GLY A 86 2.00 -3.45 -1.23
N ALA A 87 2.89 -4.42 -1.08
CA ALA A 87 3.10 -5.58 -1.94
C ALA A 87 3.78 -5.26 -3.28
N GLY A 88 4.86 -4.45 -3.22
CA GLY A 88 5.83 -4.29 -4.29
C GLY A 88 5.31 -3.58 -5.54
N TRP A 89 4.29 -2.75 -5.46
CA TRP A 89 3.59 -2.12 -6.60
C TRP A 89 2.91 -3.11 -7.56
N VAL A 90 3.23 -4.41 -7.47
CA VAL A 90 2.79 -5.47 -8.40
C VAL A 90 1.59 -6.23 -7.88
N PHE A 91 1.56 -6.47 -6.59
CA PHE A 91 0.55 -7.25 -5.88
C PHE A 91 -0.30 -6.35 -4.98
N GLY A 92 -1.18 -6.95 -4.20
CA GLY A 92 -2.05 -6.25 -3.27
C GLY A 92 -3.37 -5.77 -3.88
N SER A 93 -4.37 -5.67 -3.03
CA SER A 93 -5.72 -5.21 -3.37
C SER A 93 -6.50 -4.87 -2.10
N ALA A 94 -7.69 -4.29 -2.24
CA ALA A 94 -8.60 -4.10 -1.11
C ALA A 94 -9.03 -5.43 -0.47
N GLN A 95 -8.93 -6.56 -1.16
CA GLN A 95 -9.20 -7.87 -0.61
C GLN A 95 -8.04 -8.35 0.27
N THR A 96 -6.79 -8.22 -0.18
CA THR A 96 -5.61 -8.63 0.60
C THR A 96 -5.43 -7.81 1.87
N HIS A 97 -5.90 -6.55 1.87
CA HIS A 97 -5.81 -5.64 3.01
C HIS A 97 -7.14 -5.48 3.77
N ASP A 98 -8.18 -6.26 3.43
CA ASP A 98 -9.53 -6.08 3.98
C ASP A 98 -9.58 -6.11 5.51
N LYS A 99 -8.88 -7.05 6.14
CA LYS A 99 -8.82 -7.11 7.60
C LYS A 99 -8.18 -5.85 8.18
N LEU A 100 -7.05 -5.42 7.64
CA LEU A 100 -6.29 -4.27 8.13
C LEU A 100 -7.11 -2.97 8.04
N ILE A 101 -7.72 -2.72 6.88
CA ILE A 101 -8.50 -1.48 6.70
C ILE A 101 -9.76 -1.44 7.56
N ARG A 102 -10.39 -2.58 7.84
CA ARG A 102 -11.49 -2.67 8.81
C ARG A 102 -11.03 -2.42 10.25
N GLU A 103 -9.89 -3.02 10.65
CA GLU A 103 -9.28 -2.79 11.96
C GLU A 103 -8.96 -1.30 12.15
N LEU A 104 -8.36 -0.66 11.15
CA LEU A 104 -8.08 0.77 11.18
C LEU A 104 -9.36 1.59 11.32
N ALA A 105 -10.36 1.35 10.47
CA ALA A 105 -11.61 2.10 10.51
C ALA A 105 -12.27 2.05 11.89
N VAL A 106 -12.45 0.83 12.43
CA VAL A 106 -13.19 0.63 13.69
C VAL A 106 -12.38 1.08 14.90
N ARG A 107 -11.10 0.70 15.00
CA ARG A 107 -10.29 1.00 16.20
C ARG A 107 -9.92 2.47 16.33
N THR A 108 -9.85 3.20 15.22
CA THR A 108 -9.55 4.64 15.24
C THR A 108 -10.78 5.52 15.07
N ASN A 109 -11.96 4.91 14.88
CA ASN A 109 -13.19 5.60 14.55
C ASN A 109 -13.00 6.58 13.37
N SER A 110 -12.50 6.08 12.27
CA SER A 110 -12.13 6.87 11.07
C SER A 110 -12.75 6.28 9.81
N VAL A 111 -12.81 7.08 8.76
CA VAL A 111 -13.06 6.58 7.40
C VAL A 111 -11.73 6.22 6.78
N VAL A 112 -11.55 4.95 6.40
CA VAL A 112 -10.42 4.56 5.57
C VAL A 112 -10.81 4.74 4.11
N VAL A 113 -10.00 5.49 3.37
CA VAL A 113 -10.08 5.66 1.91
C VAL A 113 -8.94 4.88 1.30
N PHE A 114 -9.26 3.85 0.54
CA PHE A 114 -8.32 2.91 -0.02
C PHE A 114 -8.37 2.96 -1.55
N PRO A 115 -7.39 3.59 -2.22
CA PRO A 115 -7.27 3.57 -3.68
C PRO A 115 -6.79 2.22 -4.18
N GLU A 116 -7.47 1.67 -5.18
CA GLU A 116 -7.02 0.53 -5.99
C GLU A 116 -6.18 1.07 -7.15
N TYR A 117 -4.97 1.54 -6.87
CA TYR A 117 -4.08 2.10 -7.90
C TYR A 117 -3.69 1.05 -8.94
N SER A 118 -3.41 1.48 -10.16
CA SER A 118 -2.95 0.62 -11.25
C SER A 118 -1.59 0.02 -10.92
N ARG A 119 -1.51 -1.30 -10.94
CA ARG A 119 -0.33 -2.05 -10.53
C ARG A 119 0.66 -2.23 -11.67
N SER A 120 1.92 -2.41 -11.29
CA SER A 120 3.00 -2.83 -12.21
C SER A 120 2.90 -4.33 -12.53
N PRO A 121 3.43 -4.79 -13.66
CA PRO A 121 4.16 -4.05 -14.68
C PRO A 121 3.28 -3.31 -15.70
N GLU A 122 1.95 -3.49 -15.65
CA GLU A 122 1.01 -2.91 -16.62
C GLU A 122 0.99 -1.37 -16.55
N ALA A 123 1.17 -0.84 -15.34
CA ALA A 123 1.31 0.59 -15.08
C ALA A 123 2.64 0.86 -14.39
N LYS A 124 3.52 1.55 -15.09
CA LYS A 124 4.84 1.90 -14.58
C LYS A 124 4.81 3.23 -13.81
N TYR A 125 5.91 3.52 -13.09
CA TYR A 125 6.17 4.84 -12.52
C TYR A 125 5.95 5.93 -13.59
N PRO A 126 5.31 7.05 -13.25
CA PRO A 126 4.77 7.43 -11.94
C PRO A 126 3.25 7.17 -11.77
N THR A 127 2.64 6.30 -12.58
CA THR A 127 1.17 6.13 -12.66
C THR A 127 0.51 5.95 -11.29
N ALA A 128 1.00 5.02 -10.47
CA ALA A 128 0.42 4.76 -9.15
C ALA A 128 0.48 6.00 -8.24
N ILE A 129 1.58 6.73 -8.28
CA ILE A 129 1.77 7.97 -7.50
C ILE A 129 0.76 9.04 -7.93
N GLU A 130 0.67 9.30 -9.23
CA GLU A 130 -0.22 10.34 -9.74
C GLU A 130 -1.70 10.00 -9.57
N GLN A 131 -2.07 8.72 -9.69
CA GLN A 131 -3.42 8.27 -9.37
C GLN A 131 -3.77 8.51 -7.89
N ASN A 132 -2.88 8.11 -6.98
CA ASN A 132 -3.08 8.33 -5.55
C ASN A 132 -3.17 9.82 -5.22
N TYR A 133 -2.32 10.65 -5.83
CA TYR A 133 -2.38 12.10 -5.64
C TYR A 133 -3.68 12.71 -6.16
N ALA A 134 -4.12 12.30 -7.35
CA ALA A 134 -5.39 12.78 -7.93
C ALA A 134 -6.59 12.40 -7.06
N VAL A 135 -6.63 11.17 -6.54
CA VAL A 135 -7.68 10.73 -5.59
C VAL A 135 -7.63 11.56 -4.32
N LEU A 136 -6.45 11.74 -3.74
CA LEU A 136 -6.26 12.54 -2.52
C LEU A 136 -6.84 13.94 -2.68
N GLN A 137 -6.56 14.61 -3.81
CA GLN A 137 -7.11 15.97 -4.09
C GLN A 137 -8.63 15.96 -4.28
N GLN A 138 -9.21 14.87 -4.80
CA GLN A 138 -10.66 14.76 -5.00
C GLN A 138 -11.43 14.58 -3.69
N LEU A 139 -10.78 14.23 -2.58
CA LEU A 139 -11.44 14.15 -1.28
C LEU A 139 -12.11 15.46 -0.88
N ASN A 140 -11.59 16.62 -1.31
CA ASN A 140 -12.24 17.92 -1.11
C ASN A 140 -13.68 17.95 -1.65
N LYS A 141 -13.89 17.38 -2.84
CA LYS A 141 -15.20 17.35 -3.49
C LYS A 141 -16.14 16.32 -2.82
N LEU A 142 -15.56 15.27 -2.28
CA LEU A 142 -16.28 14.16 -1.66
C LEU A 142 -16.57 14.39 -0.15
N ALA A 143 -15.86 15.34 0.48
CA ALA A 143 -15.89 15.53 1.92
C ALA A 143 -17.29 15.67 2.50
N LYS A 144 -18.14 16.52 1.87
CA LYS A 144 -19.51 16.77 2.35
C LYS A 144 -20.40 15.54 2.18
N SER A 145 -20.36 14.89 1.02
CA SER A 145 -21.24 13.75 0.71
C SER A 145 -20.84 12.47 1.46
N LYS A 146 -19.59 12.37 1.85
CA LYS A 146 -19.03 11.21 2.57
C LYS A 146 -18.74 11.48 4.05
N ASN A 147 -19.13 12.64 4.56
CA ASN A 147 -18.90 13.05 5.96
C ASN A 147 -17.44 12.87 6.39
N LEU A 148 -16.50 13.40 5.59
CA LEU A 148 -15.06 13.30 5.84
C LEU A 148 -14.57 14.53 6.59
N ASP A 149 -13.81 14.31 7.67
CA ASP A 149 -13.09 15.36 8.38
C ASP A 149 -11.67 15.49 7.81
N LEU A 150 -11.52 16.38 6.81
CA LEU A 150 -10.24 16.60 6.14
C LEU A 150 -9.25 17.46 6.96
N GLU A 151 -9.66 18.05 8.07
CA GLU A 151 -8.73 18.70 9.01
C GLU A 151 -7.87 17.65 9.73
N ASN A 152 -8.44 16.44 9.87
CA ASN A 152 -7.77 15.27 10.43
C ASN A 152 -7.49 14.21 9.35
N LEU A 153 -6.89 14.63 8.24
CA LEU A 153 -6.46 13.75 7.16
C LEU A 153 -5.09 13.14 7.47
N ILE A 154 -5.04 11.82 7.49
CA ILE A 154 -3.83 11.02 7.70
C ILE A 154 -3.54 10.26 6.42
N VAL A 155 -2.30 10.25 5.94
CA VAL A 155 -1.86 9.30 4.91
C VAL A 155 -1.14 8.14 5.60
N ALA A 156 -1.43 6.93 5.15
CA ALA A 156 -0.87 5.72 5.73
C ALA A 156 -0.52 4.72 4.61
N GLY A 157 0.42 3.83 4.91
CA GLY A 157 0.75 2.74 3.99
C GLY A 157 1.83 1.83 4.53
N ASP A 158 1.89 0.64 3.96
CA ASP A 158 2.87 -0.39 4.27
C ASP A 158 3.83 -0.60 3.09
N SER A 159 5.11 -0.87 3.38
CA SER A 159 6.12 -1.18 2.37
C SER A 159 6.19 -0.11 1.28
N VAL A 160 5.97 -0.45 0.01
CA VAL A 160 5.87 0.50 -1.11
C VAL A 160 4.69 1.47 -0.96
N GLY A 161 3.64 1.08 -0.26
CA GLY A 161 2.54 1.98 0.11
C GLY A 161 2.99 3.05 1.11
N GLY A 162 3.89 2.70 2.03
CA GLY A 162 4.53 3.65 2.93
C GLY A 162 5.46 4.63 2.19
N ASN A 163 6.17 4.15 1.15
CA ASN A 163 6.90 5.01 0.22
C ASN A 163 5.94 6.02 -0.43
N MET A 164 4.88 5.54 -1.11
CA MET A 164 3.92 6.41 -1.77
C MET A 164 3.18 7.36 -0.80
N ALA A 165 2.90 6.93 0.43
CA ALA A 165 2.34 7.80 1.46
C ALA A 165 3.30 8.97 1.82
N THR A 166 4.60 8.71 1.86
CA THR A 166 5.61 9.76 2.02
C THR A 166 5.61 10.71 0.84
N VAL A 167 5.58 10.17 -0.38
CA VAL A 167 5.49 10.96 -1.62
C VAL A 167 4.24 11.86 -1.63
N MET A 168 3.08 11.36 -1.16
CA MET A 168 1.86 12.20 -1.03
C MET A 168 2.12 13.43 -0.16
N THR A 169 2.90 13.32 0.91
CA THR A 169 3.22 14.50 1.77
C THR A 169 4.14 15.49 1.08
N ILE A 170 5.06 15.02 0.25
CA ILE A 170 5.96 15.86 -0.54
C ILE A 170 5.16 16.60 -1.62
N LEU A 171 4.46 15.85 -2.48
CA LEU A 171 3.66 16.43 -3.57
C LEU A 171 2.60 17.41 -3.09
N THR A 172 1.96 17.12 -1.97
CA THR A 172 0.98 18.03 -1.37
C THR A 172 1.60 19.39 -0.99
N LYS A 173 2.82 19.39 -0.48
CA LYS A 173 3.54 20.63 -0.14
C LYS A 173 3.98 21.35 -1.41
N GLU A 174 4.58 20.67 -2.35
CA GLU A 174 5.10 21.24 -3.60
C GLU A 174 3.98 21.81 -4.48
N ARG A 175 2.90 21.05 -4.64
CA ARG A 175 1.77 21.40 -5.51
C ARG A 175 0.67 22.20 -4.79
N LYS A 176 0.88 22.55 -3.50
CA LYS A 176 -0.09 23.27 -2.65
C LYS A 176 -1.46 22.59 -2.63
N GLY A 177 -1.45 21.27 -2.50
CA GLY A 177 -2.64 20.43 -2.48
C GLY A 177 -3.32 20.37 -1.11
N LEU A 178 -4.17 19.36 -0.94
CA LEU A 178 -4.93 19.11 0.30
C LEU A 178 -3.99 18.84 1.48
N PRO A 179 -4.04 19.65 2.56
CA PRO A 179 -3.13 19.48 3.69
C PRO A 179 -3.26 18.10 4.36
N ILE A 180 -2.14 17.49 4.65
CA ILE A 180 -2.04 16.22 5.38
C ILE A 180 -1.59 16.53 6.81
N SER A 181 -2.36 16.06 7.80
CA SER A 181 -2.09 16.33 9.22
C SER A 181 -1.04 15.38 9.81
N LYS A 182 -1.02 14.12 9.37
CA LYS A 182 -0.11 13.06 9.87
C LYS A 182 0.20 12.04 8.78
N GLN A 183 1.30 11.32 8.96
CA GLN A 183 1.60 10.11 8.20
C GLN A 183 1.84 8.93 9.15
N LEU A 184 1.40 7.75 8.72
CA LEU A 184 1.60 6.49 9.43
C LEU A 184 2.25 5.50 8.46
N LEU A 185 3.51 5.18 8.70
CA LEU A 185 4.34 4.39 7.80
C LEU A 185 4.68 3.05 8.43
N TYR A 186 4.23 1.97 7.82
CA TYR A 186 4.61 0.62 8.21
C TYR A 186 5.76 0.16 7.32
N TYR A 187 6.93 -0.05 7.91
CA TYR A 187 8.15 -0.56 7.25
C TYR A 187 8.34 -0.01 5.81
N PRO A 188 8.33 1.32 5.62
CA PRO A 188 8.29 1.92 4.30
C PRO A 188 9.55 1.60 3.48
N VAL A 189 9.39 1.47 2.16
CA VAL A 189 10.53 1.47 1.23
C VAL A 189 11.05 2.91 1.12
N THR A 190 12.30 3.12 1.53
CA THR A 190 12.89 4.47 1.62
C THR A 190 14.14 4.65 0.75
N ASN A 191 14.60 3.59 0.10
CA ASN A 191 15.79 3.62 -0.74
C ASN A 191 15.69 2.57 -1.86
N ALA A 192 16.28 2.88 -2.99
CA ALA A 192 16.46 1.97 -4.13
C ALA A 192 17.88 1.40 -4.24
N ASP A 193 18.73 1.66 -3.26
CA ASP A 193 20.06 1.07 -3.15
C ASP A 193 19.96 -0.33 -2.52
N PHE A 194 20.31 -1.35 -3.28
CA PHE A 194 20.29 -2.76 -2.86
C PHE A 194 21.62 -3.23 -2.28
N ASP A 195 22.61 -2.34 -2.12
CA ASP A 195 23.95 -2.68 -1.65
C ASP A 195 24.24 -2.17 -0.23
N THR A 196 23.20 -1.92 0.54
CA THR A 196 23.29 -1.51 1.94
C THR A 196 23.59 -2.69 2.86
N ASP A 197 24.17 -2.42 4.04
CA ASP A 197 24.48 -3.44 5.04
C ASP A 197 23.26 -4.30 5.39
N SER A 198 22.07 -3.72 5.48
CA SER A 198 20.82 -4.43 5.78
C SER A 198 20.42 -5.39 4.66
N TYR A 199 20.66 -5.06 3.39
CA TYR A 199 20.42 -5.98 2.30
C TYR A 199 21.44 -7.13 2.27
N HIS A 200 22.69 -6.90 2.69
CA HIS A 200 23.67 -7.96 2.84
C HIS A 200 23.35 -8.89 4.01
N GLU A 201 22.88 -8.35 5.13
CA GLU A 201 22.57 -9.12 6.33
C GLU A 201 21.24 -9.88 6.20
N PHE A 202 20.18 -9.22 5.67
CA PHE A 202 18.80 -9.74 5.65
C PHE A 202 18.28 -10.09 4.25
N GLY A 203 19.14 -10.07 3.24
CA GLY A 203 18.74 -10.28 1.85
C GLY A 203 18.33 -11.70 1.51
N GLU A 204 18.64 -12.69 2.37
CA GLU A 204 18.30 -14.10 2.20
C GLU A 204 17.80 -14.71 3.52
N ASN A 205 17.09 -15.83 3.41
CA ASN A 205 16.54 -16.57 4.55
C ASN A 205 15.44 -15.85 5.34
N TYR A 206 14.91 -14.76 4.81
CA TYR A 206 13.72 -14.06 5.27
C TYR A 206 12.66 -14.07 4.17
N PHE A 207 11.41 -13.69 4.51
CA PHE A 207 10.30 -13.69 3.52
C PHE A 207 10.60 -12.78 2.33
N LEU A 208 10.98 -11.53 2.59
CA LEU A 208 11.39 -10.60 1.56
C LEU A 208 12.90 -10.73 1.33
N THR A 209 13.29 -10.97 0.08
CA THR A 209 14.69 -11.11 -0.30
C THR A 209 15.20 -9.89 -1.06
N ARG A 210 16.52 -9.71 -1.09
CA ARG A 210 17.17 -8.70 -1.91
C ARG A 210 16.81 -8.86 -3.39
N GLU A 211 16.85 -10.08 -3.89
CA GLU A 211 16.48 -10.41 -5.28
C GLU A 211 15.01 -10.06 -5.57
N GLY A 212 14.10 -10.39 -4.64
CA GLY A 212 12.70 -10.02 -4.75
C GLY A 212 12.50 -8.50 -4.81
N MET A 213 13.22 -7.74 -3.98
CA MET A 213 13.15 -6.28 -4.03
C MET A 213 13.68 -5.70 -5.34
N MET A 214 14.78 -6.25 -5.88
CA MET A 214 15.29 -5.85 -7.20
C MET A 214 14.24 -6.11 -8.27
N TRP A 215 13.63 -7.29 -8.27
CA TRP A 215 12.56 -7.63 -9.19
C TRP A 215 11.36 -6.67 -9.09
N PHE A 216 10.91 -6.30 -7.89
CA PHE A 216 9.81 -5.35 -7.71
C PHE A 216 10.12 -3.98 -8.31
N TRP A 217 11.34 -3.47 -8.09
CA TRP A 217 11.77 -2.21 -8.68
C TRP A 217 11.84 -2.28 -10.22
N ASP A 218 12.28 -3.41 -10.79
CA ASP A 218 12.32 -3.62 -12.24
C ASP A 218 10.90 -3.68 -12.85
N GLN A 219 9.91 -4.16 -12.07
CA GLN A 219 8.51 -4.08 -12.50
C GLN A 219 7.98 -2.64 -12.42
N TYR A 220 8.37 -1.87 -11.43
CA TYR A 220 7.87 -0.52 -11.18
C TYR A 220 8.44 0.49 -12.17
N THR A 221 9.75 0.47 -12.41
CA THR A 221 10.42 1.32 -13.40
C THR A 221 11.58 0.58 -14.09
N THR A 222 11.77 0.87 -15.38
CA THR A 222 12.91 0.38 -16.17
C THR A 222 14.00 1.43 -16.31
N ASN A 223 13.79 2.63 -15.78
CA ASN A 223 14.75 3.73 -15.81
C ASN A 223 15.42 3.87 -14.43
N GLU A 224 16.74 3.66 -14.38
CA GLU A 224 17.50 3.78 -13.12
C GLU A 224 17.50 5.22 -12.57
N GLU A 225 17.41 6.23 -13.43
CA GLU A 225 17.34 7.63 -12.99
C GLU A 225 16.06 7.91 -12.20
N GLU A 226 14.95 7.28 -12.58
CA GLU A 226 13.67 7.38 -11.85
C GLU A 226 13.74 6.82 -10.44
N ARG A 227 14.66 5.88 -10.17
CA ARG A 227 14.87 5.32 -8.82
C ARG A 227 15.51 6.32 -7.85
N ALA A 228 16.15 7.35 -8.38
CA ALA A 228 16.76 8.43 -7.62
C ALA A 228 15.82 9.64 -7.43
N GLU A 229 14.65 9.63 -8.06
CA GLU A 229 13.64 10.66 -7.88
C GLU A 229 13.10 10.67 -6.44
N ILE A 230 12.72 11.84 -5.98
CA ILE A 230 12.15 11.99 -4.62
C ILE A 230 10.70 11.47 -4.59
N THR A 231 10.07 11.38 -5.74
CA THR A 231 8.64 11.04 -5.91
C THR A 231 8.46 9.70 -6.60
#